data_aa531da2ddae4348b69778f733f1a156
#
_entry.id   aa531da2ddae4348b69778f733f1a156
#
_cell.length_a   1.000
_cell.length_b   1.000
_cell.length_c   1.000
_cell.angle_alpha   90.00
_cell.angle_beta   90.00
_cell.angle_gamma   90.00
#
_symmetry.space_group_name_H-M   'P 1'
#
loop_
_entity.id
_entity.type
_entity.pdbx_description
1 polymer ?
#
loop_
_entity_poly.entity_id
_entity_poly.type
_entity_poly.pdbx_seq_one_letter_code
_entity_poly.pdbx_strand_id
1 'polypeptide(L)'
;MQLAHPPKNKKTYTKTILCTTTNPSTTTKKKNSTSLNASVATKGPSSNNAETARDSSSGKGGNAAADGAGGGKLPTGSAASAPSSFLCPISMDIMTDPVMVATGHTYDRCNIERWLFQQNNRTCPVTGLRLRHLELTANFALRNAIQEWAETNGVALPTPRRQPAGPTRSPANILEGHDEIIWAMEVSGKRLFSASADRTVRVWSTESLRCDVVLEEHARPVLSLAMGSGKLFSGSYDCRICAWDLESLRLLACMEGHNDAVRAMVVAGRLLFSGSYDNTCRVWRVDTYACVAKLVGHAGPVRTLVCSGSRVFSGSYDKTVRAWESGTLQCVASLEGHSGAVRALAAGSGMVFSGSDDATVRVWDHDSCTCLRTLEGHEDNVRVLAVDDRHLFSGSWDKTFRVWCLSTLTCLRVLEGHSEAVLALAVCNNRYIVSGSYDTTVRFFSLETFNCEKIGEGHEDAVRVLASSDDGVVYSGSYDGSVGVWQGGQ
;
A
#
# COMPACT_ATOMS: atom_id res chain seq x y z
N MET A 1 43.73 30.31 11.45
CA MET A 1 43.36 29.58 10.19
C MET A 1 42.61 28.34 10.60
N GLN A 2 41.29 28.42 10.72
CA GLN A 2 40.42 27.29 10.99
C GLN A 2 39.71 26.96 9.70
N LEU A 3 39.92 25.74 9.19
CA LEU A 3 39.26 25.21 8.00
C LEU A 3 37.84 24.75 8.38
N ALA A 4 36.86 25.42 7.79
CA ALA A 4 35.46 25.07 7.91
C ALA A 4 35.13 23.84 7.03
N HIS A 5 34.52 22.84 7.62
CA HIS A 5 33.97 21.67 6.92
C HIS A 5 32.64 22.07 6.24
N PRO A 6 32.38 21.62 4.99
CA PRO A 6 31.11 21.85 4.33
C PRO A 6 29.99 20.98 4.93
N PRO A 7 28.74 21.42 4.91
CA PRO A 7 27.62 20.68 5.49
C PRO A 7 27.29 19.44 4.67
N LYS A 8 27.04 18.33 5.37
CA LYS A 8 26.58 17.06 4.80
C LYS A 8 25.18 17.25 4.18
N ASN A 9 25.07 17.16 2.88
CA ASN A 9 23.81 17.09 2.14
C ASN A 9 23.00 15.86 2.61
N LYS A 10 21.95 16.08 3.39
CA LYS A 10 20.89 15.10 3.61
C LYS A 10 20.07 15.01 2.32
N LYS A 11 20.14 13.87 1.63
CA LYS A 11 19.24 13.55 0.52
C LYS A 11 17.84 13.35 1.09
N THR A 12 16.98 14.30 0.87
CA THR A 12 15.55 14.24 1.14
C THR A 12 14.90 13.33 0.09
N TYR A 13 14.30 12.25 0.52
CA TYR A 13 13.51 11.36 -0.34
C TYR A 13 12.05 11.70 -0.15
N THR A 14 11.47 12.40 -1.10
CA THR A 14 10.04 12.67 -1.15
C THR A 14 9.33 11.43 -1.69
N LYS A 15 8.63 10.69 -0.84
CA LYS A 15 7.74 9.60 -1.26
C LYS A 15 6.32 10.14 -1.34
N THR A 16 5.95 10.67 -2.49
CA THR A 16 4.56 11.02 -2.78
C THR A 16 3.90 9.82 -3.43
N ILE A 17 2.87 9.28 -2.79
CA ILE A 17 2.10 8.16 -3.31
C ILE A 17 0.80 8.71 -3.88
N LEU A 18 0.81 8.98 -5.16
CA LEU A 18 -0.39 9.20 -5.95
C LEU A 18 -0.91 7.87 -6.49
N CYS A 19 -2.19 7.79 -6.78
CA CYS A 19 -2.80 6.74 -7.61
C CYS A 19 -2.10 6.53 -8.96
N THR A 20 -0.98 7.20 -9.19
CA THR A 20 -0.13 7.10 -10.37
C THR A 20 1.27 7.58 -9.98
N THR A 21 2.24 6.70 -9.87
CA THR A 21 3.68 6.97 -9.88
C THR A 21 4.43 7.03 -8.55
N THR A 22 5.25 6.03 -8.29
CA THR A 22 6.34 6.09 -7.31
C THR A 22 7.68 5.97 -8.03
N ASN A 23 8.58 6.93 -7.82
CA ASN A 23 9.98 6.84 -8.22
C ASN A 23 10.82 6.35 -7.03
N PRO A 24 11.40 5.15 -7.03
CA PRO A 24 12.45 4.82 -6.09
C PRO A 24 13.79 5.38 -6.59
N SER A 25 14.42 6.23 -5.79
CA SER A 25 15.76 6.74 -6.06
C SER A 25 16.81 5.62 -5.96
N THR A 26 17.44 5.32 -7.08
CA THR A 26 18.55 4.38 -7.17
C THR A 26 19.84 4.96 -6.58
N THR A 27 20.31 4.41 -5.48
CA THR A 27 21.71 4.53 -5.03
C THR A 27 22.56 3.47 -5.71
N THR A 28 23.26 3.85 -6.77
CA THR A 28 24.31 3.04 -7.39
C THR A 28 25.52 2.94 -6.45
N LYS A 29 25.73 1.81 -5.79
CA LYS A 29 27.01 1.41 -5.24
C LYS A 29 27.85 0.79 -6.35
N LYS A 30 28.87 1.50 -6.80
CA LYS A 30 29.98 0.94 -7.59
C LYS A 30 30.69 -0.13 -6.76
N LYS A 31 30.63 -1.39 -7.19
CA LYS A 31 31.57 -2.43 -6.77
C LYS A 31 32.66 -2.55 -7.82
N ASN A 32 33.87 -2.34 -7.40
CA ASN A 32 35.07 -2.62 -8.17
C ASN A 32 35.22 -4.14 -8.38
N SER A 33 35.40 -4.51 -9.64
CA SER A 33 35.75 -5.85 -10.06
C SER A 33 37.27 -6.06 -9.88
N THR A 34 37.64 -7.10 -9.16
CA THR A 34 38.96 -7.75 -9.30
C THR A 34 38.72 -9.22 -9.65
N SER A 35 39.20 -9.57 -10.82
CA SER A 35 39.22 -10.91 -11.38
C SER A 35 40.23 -11.78 -10.63
N LEU A 36 39.89 -13.04 -10.40
CA LEU A 36 40.87 -14.15 -10.38
C LEU A 36 40.19 -15.48 -10.76
N ASN A 37 40.88 -16.14 -11.65
CA ASN A 37 40.57 -17.42 -12.32
C ASN A 37 40.79 -18.66 -11.46
N ALA A 38 40.25 -19.76 -12.01
CA ALA A 38 40.63 -21.18 -11.89
C ALA A 38 39.87 -21.97 -10.80
N SER A 39 39.41 -23.17 -10.96
CA SER A 39 39.46 -24.26 -11.95
C SER A 39 38.65 -25.43 -11.40
N VAL A 40 38.03 -26.15 -12.32
CA VAL A 40 37.48 -27.50 -12.33
C VAL A 40 37.99 -28.50 -11.26
N ALA A 41 37.03 -29.24 -10.63
CA ALA A 41 37.15 -30.69 -10.47
C ALA A 41 35.84 -31.37 -10.03
N THR A 42 35.47 -32.35 -10.77
CA THR A 42 34.39 -33.35 -10.64
C THR A 42 34.68 -34.37 -9.55
N LYS A 43 33.68 -34.90 -8.85
CA LYS A 43 33.38 -36.35 -8.68
C LYS A 43 32.29 -36.57 -7.60
N GLY A 44 31.22 -37.25 -7.93
CA GLY A 44 30.38 -38.01 -6.99
C GLY A 44 30.84 -39.47 -6.93
N PRO A 45 30.02 -40.46 -6.52
CA PRO A 45 29.04 -40.53 -5.43
C PRO A 45 29.28 -41.75 -4.51
N SER A 46 28.45 -41.96 -3.48
CA SER A 46 28.01 -43.29 -2.98
C SER A 46 27.69 -43.20 -1.47
N SER A 47 26.48 -43.48 -1.04
CA SER A 47 25.81 -44.75 -0.70
C SER A 47 26.12 -45.30 0.68
N ASN A 48 25.02 -45.56 1.37
CA ASN A 48 24.70 -46.68 2.23
C ASN A 48 24.61 -46.50 3.74
N ASN A 49 23.37 -46.74 4.18
CA ASN A 49 22.88 -47.78 5.15
C ASN A 49 23.08 -47.50 6.65
N ALA A 50 21.98 -47.46 7.32
CA ALA A 50 21.13 -48.50 7.91
C ALA A 50 21.27 -48.64 9.43
N GLU A 51 20.07 -48.72 10.08
CA GLU A 51 19.73 -49.54 11.24
C GLU A 51 20.41 -49.22 12.60
N THR A 52 19.75 -49.20 13.69
CA THR A 52 18.66 -49.94 14.36
C THR A 52 18.43 -49.37 15.77
N ALA A 53 17.20 -49.17 16.17
CA ALA A 53 16.40 -49.78 17.20
C ALA A 53 16.85 -49.84 18.68
N ARG A 54 15.82 -49.63 19.52
CA ARG A 54 15.61 -50.14 20.91
C ARG A 54 16.18 -49.29 22.04
N ASP A 55 15.54 -49.16 23.18
CA ASP A 55 14.28 -49.53 23.81
C ASP A 55 14.35 -49.06 25.28
N SER A 56 13.18 -48.82 25.87
CA SER A 56 12.90 -48.98 27.32
C SER A 56 13.53 -48.00 28.33
N SER A 57 12.86 -47.42 29.22
CA SER A 57 11.90 -47.72 30.24
C SER A 57 12.02 -46.76 31.42
N SER A 58 10.89 -46.37 31.93
CA SER A 58 10.48 -46.29 33.35
C SER A 58 11.23 -45.47 34.39
N GLY A 59 10.45 -44.72 35.15
CA GLY A 59 10.77 -44.43 36.54
C GLY A 59 10.12 -43.19 37.13
N LYS A 60 8.95 -43.32 37.63
CA LYS A 60 8.36 -42.88 38.90
C LYS A 60 9.05 -41.81 39.74
N GLY A 61 8.24 -40.82 40.14
CA GLY A 61 7.92 -40.65 41.55
C GLY A 61 8.34 -39.33 42.17
N GLY A 62 7.44 -38.70 42.88
CA GLY A 62 7.78 -37.96 44.07
C GLY A 62 7.14 -36.61 44.27
N ASN A 63 6.14 -36.60 45.10
CA ASN A 63 5.45 -35.48 45.76
C ASN A 63 6.33 -34.49 46.52
N ALA A 64 5.84 -33.25 46.66
CA ALA A 64 5.46 -32.57 47.93
C ALA A 64 5.34 -31.07 47.66
N ALA A 65 4.22 -30.47 47.82
CA ALA A 65 3.56 -29.78 48.93
C ALA A 65 4.40 -28.65 49.57
N ALA A 66 3.98 -27.43 49.53
CA ALA A 66 3.23 -26.70 50.54
C ALA A 66 3.31 -25.18 50.39
N ASP A 67 2.16 -24.59 50.53
CA ASP A 67 1.72 -23.46 51.34
C ASP A 67 2.10 -22.01 51.06
N GLY A 68 1.01 -21.21 51.01
CA GLY A 68 0.98 -19.90 51.59
C GLY A 68 0.07 -18.86 50.92
N ALA A 69 -1.19 -18.93 51.12
CA ALA A 69 -2.17 -18.00 51.72
C ALA A 69 -2.27 -16.55 51.24
N GLY A 70 -3.53 -16.18 50.93
CA GLY A 70 -4.12 -14.83 51.02
C GLY A 70 -5.02 -14.50 49.83
N GLY A 71 -6.26 -14.67 49.75
CA GLY A 71 -7.37 -14.25 50.58
C GLY A 71 -8.16 -13.18 49.82
N GLY A 72 -9.23 -13.59 49.08
CA GLY A 72 -10.16 -12.67 48.42
C GLY A 72 -11.33 -13.43 47.82
N LYS A 73 -12.32 -13.79 48.68
CA LYS A 73 -13.56 -14.44 48.29
C LYS A 73 -14.47 -13.49 47.57
N LEU A 74 -14.96 -13.88 46.38
CA LEU A 74 -16.21 -13.38 45.77
C LEU A 74 -17.03 -14.59 45.24
N PRO A 75 -18.36 -14.46 45.07
CA PRO A 75 -19.30 -15.48 45.46
C PRO A 75 -19.51 -16.56 44.40
N THR A 76 -19.81 -17.76 44.93
CA THR A 76 -20.18 -18.97 44.24
C THR A 76 -21.51 -18.87 43.51
N GLY A 77 -21.44 -18.75 42.17
CA GLY A 77 -22.43 -19.29 41.28
C GLY A 77 -21.72 -20.34 40.43
N SER A 78 -22.22 -21.55 40.31
CA SER A 78 -21.64 -22.62 39.51
C SER A 78 -21.65 -22.23 38.02
N ALA A 79 -20.61 -21.53 37.57
CA ALA A 79 -20.39 -21.30 36.17
C ALA A 79 -19.98 -22.65 35.55
N ALA A 80 -20.76 -23.14 34.60
CA ALA A 80 -20.37 -24.25 33.75
C ALA A 80 -19.02 -23.91 33.12
N SER A 81 -17.99 -24.71 33.41
CA SER A 81 -16.66 -24.47 32.82
C SER A 81 -16.74 -24.58 31.30
N ALA A 82 -16.22 -23.60 30.57
CA ALA A 82 -16.22 -23.63 29.13
C ALA A 82 -15.54 -24.90 28.59
N PRO A 83 -16.08 -25.54 27.54
CA PRO A 83 -15.42 -26.66 26.88
C PRO A 83 -13.99 -26.31 26.50
N SER A 84 -13.05 -27.21 26.70
CA SER A 84 -11.64 -26.98 26.39
C SER A 84 -11.38 -26.65 24.94
N SER A 85 -12.26 -27.08 24.01
CA SER A 85 -12.21 -26.73 22.59
C SER A 85 -12.53 -25.26 22.29
N PHE A 86 -13.13 -24.54 23.25
CA PHE A 86 -13.47 -23.13 23.13
C PHE A 86 -12.35 -22.20 23.64
N LEU A 87 -11.35 -22.79 24.32
CA LEU A 87 -10.22 -22.03 24.86
C LEU A 87 -9.09 -21.93 23.86
N CYS A 88 -8.52 -20.73 23.76
CA CYS A 88 -7.33 -20.49 22.93
C CYS A 88 -6.12 -21.22 23.57
N PRO A 89 -5.40 -22.10 22.84
CA PRO A 89 -4.24 -22.80 23.38
C PRO A 89 -3.07 -21.91 23.82
N ILE A 90 -3.07 -20.63 23.43
CA ILE A 90 -2.01 -19.66 23.79
C ILE A 90 -2.37 -18.93 25.09
N SER A 91 -3.60 -18.41 25.21
CA SER A 91 -4.00 -17.58 26.36
C SER A 91 -4.84 -18.32 27.39
N MET A 92 -5.38 -19.49 27.05
CA MET A 92 -6.32 -20.26 27.86
C MET A 92 -7.66 -19.55 28.15
N ASP A 93 -7.95 -18.47 27.43
CA ASP A 93 -9.22 -17.74 27.46
C ASP A 93 -10.17 -18.25 26.36
N ILE A 94 -11.48 -18.00 26.54
CA ILE A 94 -12.48 -18.32 25.51
C ILE A 94 -12.17 -17.50 24.26
N MET A 95 -12.09 -18.18 23.10
CA MET A 95 -11.81 -17.54 21.82
C MET A 95 -12.96 -16.62 21.41
N THR A 96 -12.62 -15.41 20.99
CA THR A 96 -13.56 -14.42 20.49
C THR A 96 -13.59 -14.35 18.96
N ASP A 97 -12.43 -14.61 18.33
CA ASP A 97 -12.26 -14.70 16.88
C ASP A 97 -11.41 -15.93 16.52
N PRO A 98 -12.00 -17.14 16.54
CA PRO A 98 -11.27 -18.38 16.30
C PRO A 98 -10.83 -18.49 14.84
N VAL A 99 -9.51 -18.67 14.63
CA VAL A 99 -8.87 -18.88 13.33
C VAL A 99 -8.00 -20.12 13.32
N MET A 100 -7.97 -20.80 12.20
CA MET A 100 -7.23 -22.04 11.99
C MET A 100 -5.94 -21.75 11.22
N VAL A 101 -4.84 -22.34 11.68
CA VAL A 101 -3.55 -22.31 10.97
C VAL A 101 -3.37 -23.55 10.09
N ALA A 102 -2.33 -23.57 9.25
CA ALA A 102 -2.03 -24.65 8.28
C ALA A 102 -1.95 -26.08 8.86
N THR A 103 -1.78 -26.23 10.18
CA THR A 103 -1.79 -27.53 10.88
C THR A 103 -3.17 -27.97 11.33
N GLY A 104 -4.23 -27.21 11.05
CA GLY A 104 -5.59 -27.49 11.49
C GLY A 104 -5.93 -27.09 12.93
N HIS A 105 -4.97 -26.55 13.69
CA HIS A 105 -5.21 -26.05 15.04
C HIS A 105 -5.84 -24.67 15.01
N THR A 106 -6.79 -24.46 15.93
CA THR A 106 -7.52 -23.19 16.05
C THR A 106 -7.03 -22.41 17.27
N TYR A 107 -6.91 -21.12 17.10
CA TYR A 107 -6.47 -20.14 18.11
C TYR A 107 -7.34 -18.90 18.04
N ASP A 108 -7.35 -18.09 19.09
CA ASP A 108 -7.87 -16.73 18.97
C ASP A 108 -6.95 -15.90 18.05
N ARG A 109 -7.54 -15.18 17.11
CA ARG A 109 -6.81 -14.42 16.08
C ARG A 109 -5.72 -13.54 16.68
N CYS A 110 -6.03 -12.73 17.67
CA CYS A 110 -5.09 -11.78 18.27
C CYS A 110 -3.85 -12.47 18.88
N ASN A 111 -4.01 -13.68 19.41
CA ASN A 111 -2.93 -14.43 20.06
C ASN A 111 -2.02 -15.11 19.03
N ILE A 112 -2.59 -15.76 18.01
CA ILE A 112 -1.79 -16.41 16.97
C ILE A 112 -1.08 -15.42 16.07
N GLU A 113 -1.69 -14.25 15.83
CA GLU A 113 -1.07 -13.18 15.09
C GLU A 113 0.15 -12.59 15.80
N ARG A 114 0.05 -12.40 17.13
CA ARG A 114 1.19 -12.00 17.95
C ARG A 114 2.32 -13.03 17.86
N TRP A 115 2.00 -14.32 17.94
CA TRP A 115 2.97 -15.40 17.82
C TRP A 115 3.66 -15.44 16.46
N LEU A 116 2.89 -15.39 15.37
CA LEU A 116 3.41 -15.54 14.01
C LEU A 116 4.14 -14.28 13.51
N PHE A 117 3.57 -13.08 13.76
CA PHE A 117 4.01 -11.87 13.10
C PHE A 117 4.82 -10.94 14.01
N GLN A 118 4.45 -10.79 15.30
CA GLN A 118 5.21 -9.94 16.21
C GLN A 118 6.45 -10.64 16.77
N GLN A 119 6.35 -11.94 17.08
CA GLN A 119 7.47 -12.76 17.56
C GLN A 119 8.23 -13.46 16.41
N ASN A 120 7.80 -13.25 15.15
CA ASN A 120 8.40 -13.82 13.94
C ASN A 120 8.51 -15.36 13.96
N ASN A 121 7.60 -16.04 14.65
CA ASN A 121 7.54 -17.50 14.70
C ASN A 121 6.86 -18.04 13.43
N ARG A 122 7.41 -19.12 12.87
CA ARG A 122 6.81 -19.82 11.73
C ARG A 122 6.35 -21.23 12.08
N THR A 123 6.07 -21.46 13.35
CA THR A 123 5.68 -22.77 13.87
C THR A 123 4.30 -22.70 14.54
N CYS A 124 3.60 -23.82 14.53
CA CYS A 124 2.36 -23.98 15.28
C CYS A 124 2.66 -24.00 16.78
N PRO A 125 2.03 -23.16 17.62
CA PRO A 125 2.30 -23.10 19.06
C PRO A 125 2.09 -24.41 19.80
N VAL A 126 1.12 -25.23 19.38
CA VAL A 126 0.79 -26.51 20.02
C VAL A 126 1.70 -27.64 19.58
N THR A 127 1.99 -27.72 18.27
CA THR A 127 2.73 -28.89 17.73
C THR A 127 4.21 -28.63 17.50
N GLY A 128 4.65 -27.36 17.52
CA GLY A 128 6.01 -26.97 17.15
C GLY A 128 6.34 -27.16 15.65
N LEU A 129 5.43 -27.72 14.86
CA LEU A 129 5.64 -27.98 13.44
C LEU A 129 5.70 -26.67 12.66
N ARG A 130 6.60 -26.59 11.69
CA ARG A 130 6.70 -25.47 10.77
C ARG A 130 5.45 -25.38 9.90
N LEU A 131 4.81 -24.21 9.87
CA LEU A 131 3.63 -23.96 9.06
C LEU A 131 4.02 -23.89 7.58
N ARG A 132 3.21 -24.53 6.73
CA ARG A 132 3.40 -24.53 5.26
C ARG A 132 3.07 -23.15 4.66
N HIS A 133 2.12 -22.44 5.26
CA HIS A 133 1.73 -21.05 4.97
C HIS A 133 1.31 -20.38 6.27
N LEU A 134 1.28 -19.06 6.30
CA LEU A 134 0.88 -18.26 7.47
C LEU A 134 -0.55 -17.71 7.34
N GLU A 135 -1.30 -18.22 6.38
CA GLU A 135 -2.70 -17.86 6.16
C GLU A 135 -3.57 -18.34 7.32
N LEU A 136 -4.42 -17.44 7.82
CA LEU A 136 -5.33 -17.73 8.94
C LEU A 136 -6.75 -17.83 8.39
N THR A 137 -7.33 -19.02 8.47
CA THR A 137 -8.69 -19.28 8.00
C THR A 137 -9.67 -19.10 9.16
N ALA A 138 -10.69 -18.26 9.01
CA ALA A 138 -11.72 -18.05 10.03
C ALA A 138 -12.49 -19.35 10.30
N ASN A 139 -12.63 -19.72 11.57
CA ASN A 139 -13.40 -20.89 11.99
C ASN A 139 -14.81 -20.46 12.45
N PHE A 140 -15.68 -20.18 11.48
CA PHE A 140 -17.05 -19.73 11.74
C PHE A 140 -17.88 -20.75 12.50
N ALA A 141 -17.66 -22.07 12.25
CA ALA A 141 -18.40 -23.11 12.95
C ALA A 141 -18.10 -23.09 14.46
N LEU A 142 -16.83 -22.94 14.83
CA LEU A 142 -16.44 -22.83 16.22
C LEU A 142 -16.89 -21.50 16.85
N ARG A 143 -16.83 -20.39 16.10
CA ARG A 143 -17.34 -19.09 16.59
C ARG A 143 -18.83 -19.18 16.94
N ASN A 144 -19.64 -19.76 16.05
CA ASN A 144 -21.08 -19.93 16.29
C ASN A 144 -21.37 -20.85 17.49
N ALA A 145 -20.62 -21.95 17.63
CA ALA A 145 -20.76 -22.87 18.79
C ALA A 145 -20.39 -22.20 20.11
N ILE A 146 -19.35 -21.36 20.13
CA ILE A 146 -18.97 -20.57 21.33
C ILE A 146 -20.07 -19.57 21.67
N GLN A 147 -20.66 -18.90 20.67
CA GLN A 147 -21.71 -17.92 20.90
C GLN A 147 -22.99 -18.57 21.44
N GLU A 148 -23.44 -19.67 20.83
CA GLU A 148 -24.60 -20.43 21.26
C GLU A 148 -24.44 -20.99 22.71
N TRP A 149 -23.24 -21.50 23.01
CA TRP A 149 -22.91 -21.96 24.36
C TRP A 149 -22.94 -20.82 25.38
N ALA A 150 -22.39 -19.66 25.04
CA ALA A 150 -22.36 -18.51 25.91
C ALA A 150 -23.76 -17.95 26.21
N GLU A 151 -24.61 -17.86 25.18
CA GLU A 151 -26.01 -17.47 25.32
C GLU A 151 -26.79 -18.44 26.20
N THR A 152 -26.59 -19.77 26.00
CA THR A 152 -27.25 -20.81 26.78
C THR A 152 -26.85 -20.83 28.26
N ASN A 153 -25.59 -20.49 28.55
CA ASN A 153 -25.06 -20.53 29.93
C ASN A 153 -25.01 -19.15 30.59
N GLY A 154 -25.52 -18.10 29.93
CA GLY A 154 -25.53 -16.75 30.47
C GLY A 154 -24.11 -16.15 30.66
N VAL A 155 -23.13 -16.65 29.90
CA VAL A 155 -21.75 -16.16 29.95
C VAL A 155 -21.59 -14.96 29.00
N ALA A 156 -21.26 -13.81 29.55
CA ALA A 156 -20.89 -12.67 28.72
C ALA A 156 -19.53 -12.97 28.06
N LEU A 157 -19.55 -13.26 26.75
CA LEU A 157 -18.32 -13.33 25.98
C LEU A 157 -17.67 -11.94 25.98
N PRO A 158 -16.32 -11.87 26.13
CA PRO A 158 -15.63 -10.65 25.82
C PRO A 158 -16.04 -10.27 24.41
N THR A 159 -16.66 -9.10 24.22
CA THR A 159 -16.90 -8.60 22.87
C THR A 159 -15.59 -8.73 22.11
N PRO A 160 -15.58 -9.36 20.90
CA PRO A 160 -14.39 -9.34 20.07
C PRO A 160 -13.92 -7.90 20.13
N ARG A 161 -12.68 -7.66 20.55
CA ARG A 161 -12.16 -6.30 20.59
C ARG A 161 -12.36 -5.78 19.18
N ARG A 162 -13.53 -5.15 18.95
CA ARG A 162 -13.67 -4.19 17.87
C ARG A 162 -12.46 -3.33 18.08
N GLN A 163 -11.59 -3.30 17.09
CA GLN A 163 -10.45 -2.41 17.12
C GLN A 163 -10.99 -1.10 17.66
N PRO A 164 -10.48 -0.59 18.79
CA PRO A 164 -11.01 0.65 19.32
C PRO A 164 -10.99 1.61 18.14
N ALA A 165 -12.16 2.07 17.73
CA ALA A 165 -12.23 3.17 16.79
C ALA A 165 -11.36 4.23 17.43
N GLY A 166 -10.24 4.53 16.78
CA GLY A 166 -9.34 5.56 17.27
C GLY A 166 -10.17 6.84 17.46
N PRO A 167 -9.75 7.77 18.30
CA PRO A 167 -10.51 8.98 18.53
C PRO A 167 -10.79 9.65 17.18
N THR A 168 -12.08 9.79 16.84
CA THR A 168 -12.52 10.56 15.67
C THR A 168 -11.92 11.94 15.77
N ARG A 169 -11.24 12.38 14.73
CA ARG A 169 -10.68 13.75 14.67
C ARG A 169 -11.17 14.38 13.37
N SER A 170 -11.73 15.56 13.50
CA SER A 170 -11.88 16.45 12.35
C SER A 170 -10.51 16.80 11.78
N PRO A 171 -10.36 17.11 10.49
CA PRO A 171 -9.10 17.61 9.96
C PRO A 171 -8.64 18.82 10.76
N ALA A 172 -7.34 18.92 11.01
CA ALA A 172 -6.78 20.06 11.75
C ALA A 172 -7.12 21.37 11.06
N ASN A 173 -7.18 21.36 9.72
CA ASN A 173 -7.61 22.48 8.87
C ASN A 173 -8.21 21.96 7.58
N ILE A 174 -9.26 22.62 7.10
CA ILE A 174 -9.80 22.48 5.75
C ILE A 174 -9.34 23.67 4.91
N LEU A 175 -8.71 23.39 3.79
CA LEU A 175 -8.29 24.40 2.82
C LEU A 175 -9.39 24.47 1.75
N GLU A 176 -10.12 25.56 1.75
CA GLU A 176 -11.17 25.83 0.78
C GLU A 176 -10.61 26.67 -0.38
N GLY A 177 -11.16 26.47 -1.56
CA GLY A 177 -10.77 27.26 -2.72
C GLY A 177 -11.14 26.68 -4.06
N HIS A 178 -10.92 25.39 -4.32
CA HIS A 178 -11.42 24.76 -5.54
C HIS A 178 -12.95 24.66 -5.51
N ASP A 179 -13.56 24.91 -6.67
CA ASP A 179 -15.02 24.88 -6.83
C ASP A 179 -15.54 23.50 -7.28
N GLU A 180 -14.62 22.59 -7.64
CA GLU A 180 -14.94 21.26 -8.13
C GLU A 180 -13.91 20.23 -7.66
N ILE A 181 -14.16 18.95 -7.96
CA ILE A 181 -13.41 17.76 -7.58
C ILE A 181 -11.89 17.93 -7.69
N ILE A 182 -11.15 17.56 -6.67
CA ILE A 182 -9.70 17.44 -6.69
C ILE A 182 -9.29 16.06 -7.24
N TRP A 183 -8.62 16.05 -8.40
CA TRP A 183 -8.21 14.82 -9.09
C TRP A 183 -6.81 14.33 -8.74
N ALA A 184 -5.89 15.22 -8.46
CA ALA A 184 -4.50 14.89 -8.17
C ALA A 184 -3.90 15.89 -7.20
N MET A 185 -2.97 15.41 -6.36
CA MET A 185 -2.19 16.25 -5.44
C MET A 185 -0.74 15.79 -5.40
N GLU A 186 0.16 16.75 -5.22
CA GLU A 186 1.59 16.53 -5.06
C GLU A 186 2.13 17.44 -3.96
N VAL A 187 3.11 16.95 -3.19
CA VAL A 187 3.80 17.74 -2.16
C VAL A 187 5.27 17.88 -2.51
N SER A 188 5.80 19.08 -2.45
CA SER A 188 7.23 19.35 -2.65
C SER A 188 7.72 20.41 -1.68
N GLY A 189 8.58 20.03 -0.75
CA GLY A 189 9.08 20.92 0.30
C GLY A 189 7.93 21.53 1.12
N LYS A 190 7.81 22.85 1.09
CA LYS A 190 6.78 23.59 1.84
C LYS A 190 5.54 23.93 1.00
N ARG A 191 5.35 23.26 -0.12
CA ARG A 191 4.22 23.51 -1.04
C ARG A 191 3.44 22.25 -1.33
N LEU A 192 2.13 22.37 -1.27
CA LEU A 192 1.17 21.39 -1.75
C LEU A 192 0.58 21.92 -3.05
N PHE A 193 0.45 21.04 -4.03
CA PHE A 193 -0.18 21.31 -5.32
C PHE A 193 -1.44 20.46 -5.45
N SER A 194 -2.57 21.06 -5.79
CA SER A 194 -3.82 20.35 -6.04
C SER A 194 -4.35 20.70 -7.44
N ALA A 195 -4.74 19.68 -8.20
CA ALA A 195 -5.32 19.80 -9.52
C ALA A 195 -6.79 19.44 -9.48
N SER A 196 -7.63 20.29 -10.08
CA SER A 196 -9.08 20.19 -9.96
C SER A 196 -9.81 20.17 -11.29
N ALA A 197 -11.05 19.70 -11.23
CA ALA A 197 -12.01 19.81 -12.31
C ALA A 197 -12.39 21.26 -12.62
N ASP A 198 -12.18 22.20 -11.70
CA ASP A 198 -12.33 23.64 -11.93
C ASP A 198 -11.32 24.24 -12.91
N ARG A 199 -10.49 23.40 -13.54
CA ARG A 199 -9.49 23.72 -14.57
C ARG A 199 -8.22 24.40 -14.03
N THR A 200 -8.08 24.51 -12.70
CA THR A 200 -6.93 25.15 -12.05
C THR A 200 -6.02 24.14 -11.35
N VAL A 201 -4.78 24.57 -11.13
CA VAL A 201 -3.90 23.97 -10.14
C VAL A 201 -3.66 25.02 -9.06
N ARG A 202 -3.96 24.68 -7.80
CA ARG A 202 -3.70 25.57 -6.67
C ARG A 202 -2.43 25.17 -5.96
N VAL A 203 -1.69 26.17 -5.53
CA VAL A 203 -0.46 26.04 -4.77
C VAL A 203 -0.71 26.55 -3.36
N TRP A 204 -0.54 25.67 -2.40
CA TRP A 204 -0.79 25.96 -0.99
C TRP A 204 0.51 25.94 -0.22
N SER A 205 0.70 26.88 0.68
CA SER A 205 1.77 26.83 1.66
C SER A 205 1.45 25.79 2.75
N THR A 206 2.34 24.83 2.98
CA THR A 206 2.17 23.83 4.06
C THR A 206 2.38 24.39 5.45
N GLU A 207 2.99 25.58 5.57
CA GLU A 207 3.21 26.29 6.83
C GLU A 207 2.03 27.19 7.22
N SER A 208 1.61 28.05 6.27
CA SER A 208 0.52 29.00 6.51
C SER A 208 -0.87 28.40 6.27
N LEU A 209 -0.94 27.27 5.56
CA LEU A 209 -2.16 26.59 5.13
C LEU A 209 -3.08 27.52 4.30
N ARG A 210 -2.49 28.39 3.48
CA ARG A 210 -3.20 29.31 2.58
C ARG A 210 -2.84 29.03 1.15
N CYS A 211 -3.76 29.32 0.24
CA CYS A 211 -3.49 29.32 -1.18
C CYS A 211 -2.61 30.51 -1.55
N ASP A 212 -1.38 30.22 -1.99
CA ASP A 212 -0.44 31.27 -2.39
C ASP A 212 -0.65 31.70 -3.84
N VAL A 213 -0.94 30.73 -4.74
CA VAL A 213 -1.06 30.97 -6.19
C VAL A 213 -2.10 30.04 -6.80
N VAL A 214 -2.83 30.55 -7.79
CA VAL A 214 -3.71 29.76 -8.67
C VAL A 214 -3.07 29.77 -10.07
N LEU A 215 -2.84 28.59 -10.62
CA LEU A 215 -2.29 28.41 -11.96
C LEU A 215 -3.45 28.14 -12.93
N GLU A 216 -3.76 29.15 -13.77
CA GLU A 216 -4.91 29.17 -14.67
C GLU A 216 -4.45 29.16 -16.12
N GLU A 217 -4.28 28.00 -16.72
CA GLU A 217 -3.88 27.86 -18.13
C GLU A 217 -4.74 26.84 -18.88
N HIS A 218 -5.26 25.85 -18.16
CA HIS A 218 -6.04 24.80 -18.77
C HIS A 218 -7.48 25.22 -19.07
N ALA A 219 -7.95 24.84 -20.25
CA ALA A 219 -9.32 25.13 -20.69
C ALA A 219 -10.36 24.11 -20.17
N ARG A 220 -9.90 22.96 -19.62
CA ARG A 220 -10.72 21.86 -19.13
C ARG A 220 -10.14 21.27 -17.84
N PRO A 221 -10.86 20.37 -17.14
CA PRO A 221 -10.41 19.72 -15.91
C PRO A 221 -8.95 19.25 -15.93
N VAL A 222 -8.20 19.56 -14.87
CA VAL A 222 -6.84 19.07 -14.66
C VAL A 222 -6.91 17.73 -13.94
N LEU A 223 -6.38 16.67 -14.56
CA LEU A 223 -6.58 15.28 -14.11
C LEU A 223 -5.36 14.64 -13.46
N SER A 224 -4.18 15.17 -13.73
CA SER A 224 -2.92 14.56 -13.31
C SER A 224 -1.86 15.61 -13.06
N LEU A 225 -1.00 15.33 -12.09
CA LEU A 225 0.22 16.08 -11.77
C LEU A 225 1.41 15.14 -11.81
N ALA A 226 2.56 15.67 -12.13
CA ALA A 226 3.84 14.98 -11.95
C ALA A 226 4.93 16.01 -11.69
N MET A 227 5.90 15.67 -10.85
CA MET A 227 7.01 16.54 -10.52
C MET A 227 8.36 15.91 -10.84
N GLY A 228 9.29 16.73 -11.28
CA GLY A 228 10.67 16.30 -11.50
C GLY A 228 11.53 17.39 -12.12
N SER A 229 12.83 17.33 -11.87
CA SER A 229 13.82 18.27 -12.41
C SER A 229 13.49 19.76 -12.14
N GLY A 230 12.93 20.07 -10.97
CA GLY A 230 12.56 21.44 -10.59
C GLY A 230 11.31 21.97 -11.29
N LYS A 231 10.49 21.09 -11.87
CA LYS A 231 9.27 21.44 -12.61
C LYS A 231 8.07 20.66 -12.12
N LEU A 232 6.90 21.29 -12.22
CA LEU A 232 5.60 20.68 -12.11
C LEU A 232 5.02 20.53 -13.51
N PHE A 233 4.37 19.42 -13.77
CA PHE A 233 3.61 19.15 -15.00
C PHE A 233 2.16 18.89 -14.63
N SER A 234 1.24 19.56 -15.31
CA SER A 234 -0.21 19.37 -15.18
C SER A 234 -0.80 18.83 -16.48
N GLY A 235 -1.52 17.73 -16.42
CA GLY A 235 -2.17 17.09 -17.56
C GLY A 235 -3.69 17.19 -17.46
N SER A 236 -4.34 17.56 -18.58
CA SER A 236 -5.75 17.95 -18.57
C SER A 236 -6.60 17.20 -19.60
N TYR A 237 -7.90 17.34 -19.43
CA TYR A 237 -8.94 16.98 -20.38
C TYR A 237 -8.89 17.81 -21.67
N ASP A 238 -8.16 18.95 -21.69
CA ASP A 238 -7.93 19.75 -22.88
C ASP A 238 -6.86 19.15 -23.81
N CYS A 239 -6.39 17.94 -23.51
CA CYS A 239 -5.37 17.20 -24.26
C CYS A 239 -3.97 17.79 -24.16
N ARG A 240 -3.74 18.85 -23.37
CA ARG A 240 -2.47 19.52 -23.17
C ARG A 240 -1.80 19.11 -21.87
N ILE A 241 -0.48 19.33 -21.84
CA ILE A 241 0.34 19.26 -20.63
C ILE A 241 0.99 20.62 -20.46
N CYS A 242 0.79 21.27 -19.32
CA CYS A 242 1.47 22.51 -18.98
C CYS A 242 2.64 22.24 -18.03
N ALA A 243 3.77 22.85 -18.31
CA ALA A 243 4.98 22.80 -17.49
C ALA A 243 5.16 24.10 -16.73
N TRP A 244 5.40 24.00 -15.45
CA TRP A 244 5.54 25.12 -14.52
C TRP A 244 6.88 25.01 -13.78
N ASP A 245 7.53 26.12 -13.56
CA ASP A 245 8.72 26.19 -12.71
C ASP A 245 8.32 26.08 -11.23
N LEU A 246 8.92 25.14 -10.50
CA LEU A 246 8.54 24.89 -9.09
C LEU A 246 8.92 26.04 -8.14
N GLU A 247 9.91 26.86 -8.48
CA GLU A 247 10.35 27.94 -7.62
C GLU A 247 9.55 29.21 -7.88
N SER A 248 9.50 29.65 -9.13
CA SER A 248 8.84 30.89 -9.54
C SER A 248 7.35 30.74 -9.83
N LEU A 249 6.84 29.51 -9.96
CA LEU A 249 5.46 29.16 -10.31
C LEU A 249 5.00 29.72 -11.67
N ARG A 250 5.95 30.07 -12.55
CA ARG A 250 5.65 30.60 -13.89
C ARG A 250 5.43 29.46 -14.87
N LEU A 251 4.53 29.70 -15.82
CA LEU A 251 4.35 28.81 -16.97
C LEU A 251 5.62 28.84 -17.83
N LEU A 252 6.16 27.66 -18.12
CA LEU A 252 7.34 27.47 -18.96
C LEU A 252 6.96 27.05 -20.37
N ALA A 253 5.97 26.17 -20.52
CA ALA A 253 5.49 25.70 -21.83
C ALA A 253 4.13 24.99 -21.68
N CYS A 254 3.36 25.01 -22.79
CA CYS A 254 2.24 24.14 -23.02
C CYS A 254 2.60 23.14 -24.13
N MET A 255 2.51 21.85 -23.82
CA MET A 255 2.88 20.75 -24.71
C MET A 255 1.62 20.15 -25.33
N GLU A 256 1.55 20.18 -26.64
CA GLU A 256 0.42 19.67 -27.42
C GLU A 256 0.81 18.42 -28.18
N GLY A 257 -0.18 17.55 -28.41
CA GLY A 257 0.05 16.33 -29.18
C GLY A 257 -0.92 15.19 -28.91
N HIS A 258 -1.35 15.02 -27.64
CA HIS A 258 -2.43 14.07 -27.35
C HIS A 258 -3.74 14.51 -27.99
N ASN A 259 -4.56 13.53 -28.36
CA ASN A 259 -5.87 13.75 -28.99
C ASN A 259 -7.05 13.57 -28.03
N ASP A 260 -6.75 13.21 -26.77
CA ASP A 260 -7.74 13.05 -25.70
C ASP A 260 -7.05 13.30 -24.35
N ALA A 261 -7.83 13.28 -23.28
CA ALA A 261 -7.45 13.61 -21.92
C ALA A 261 -6.13 12.97 -21.47
N VAL A 262 -5.25 13.76 -20.88
CA VAL A 262 -4.01 13.28 -20.26
C VAL A 262 -4.29 12.85 -18.83
N ARG A 263 -4.32 11.53 -18.61
CA ARG A 263 -4.81 10.96 -17.34
C ARG A 263 -3.71 10.57 -16.37
N ALA A 264 -2.54 10.27 -16.85
CA ALA A 264 -1.41 9.85 -16.03
C ALA A 264 -0.11 10.42 -16.57
N MET A 265 0.79 10.78 -15.66
CA MET A 265 2.12 11.28 -16.00
C MET A 265 3.15 10.75 -15.02
N VAL A 266 4.38 10.54 -15.49
CA VAL A 266 5.53 10.22 -14.64
C VAL A 266 6.81 10.79 -15.21
N VAL A 267 7.66 11.34 -14.36
CA VAL A 267 8.99 11.81 -14.75
C VAL A 267 10.03 10.73 -14.48
N ALA A 268 10.74 10.32 -15.52
CA ALA A 268 11.85 9.37 -15.47
C ALA A 268 13.13 10.04 -15.93
N GLY A 269 13.95 10.52 -15.01
CA GLY A 269 15.16 11.28 -15.29
C GLY A 269 14.89 12.58 -16.05
N ARG A 270 15.27 12.65 -17.34
CA ARG A 270 15.05 13.83 -18.21
C ARG A 270 13.84 13.71 -19.13
N LEU A 271 13.06 12.65 -18.95
CA LEU A 271 11.89 12.38 -19.77
C LEU A 271 10.63 12.42 -18.91
N LEU A 272 9.60 13.03 -19.45
CA LEU A 272 8.24 12.94 -18.96
C LEU A 272 7.47 11.95 -19.85
N PHE A 273 6.83 10.98 -19.23
CA PHE A 273 5.90 10.06 -19.89
C PHE A 273 4.48 10.47 -19.54
N SER A 274 3.62 10.55 -20.54
CA SER A 274 2.19 10.83 -20.36
C SER A 274 1.34 9.74 -20.99
N GLY A 275 0.31 9.32 -20.28
CA GLY A 275 -0.70 8.37 -20.72
C GLY A 275 -2.05 9.04 -20.92
N SER A 276 -2.70 8.77 -22.04
CA SER A 276 -3.91 9.45 -22.46
C SER A 276 -5.05 8.48 -22.81
N TYR A 277 -6.25 9.04 -22.80
CA TYR A 277 -7.44 8.36 -23.29
C TYR A 277 -7.43 8.18 -24.81
N ASP A 278 -6.47 8.81 -25.53
CA ASP A 278 -6.20 8.55 -26.95
C ASP A 278 -5.51 7.19 -27.21
N ASN A 279 -5.42 6.32 -26.20
CA ASN A 279 -4.81 4.98 -26.20
C ASN A 279 -3.29 4.99 -26.37
N THR A 280 -2.63 6.13 -26.25
CA THR A 280 -1.19 6.25 -26.42
C THR A 280 -0.48 6.76 -25.18
N CYS A 281 0.80 6.40 -25.07
CA CYS A 281 1.72 7.16 -24.23
C CYS A 281 2.56 8.07 -25.12
N ARG A 282 2.93 9.25 -24.60
CA ARG A 282 3.90 10.14 -25.24
C ARG A 282 5.07 10.39 -24.32
N VAL A 283 6.21 10.66 -24.94
CA VAL A 283 7.45 10.94 -24.23
C VAL A 283 7.93 12.34 -24.62
N TRP A 284 8.24 13.13 -23.62
CA TRP A 284 8.62 14.52 -23.76
C TRP A 284 9.94 14.77 -23.06
N ARG A 285 10.77 15.64 -23.61
CA ARG A 285 11.97 16.10 -22.93
C ARG A 285 11.61 17.15 -21.89
N VAL A 286 12.08 16.98 -20.67
CA VAL A 286 11.82 17.91 -19.56
C VAL A 286 12.53 19.26 -19.76
N ASP A 287 13.65 19.31 -20.51
CA ASP A 287 14.44 20.49 -20.76
C ASP A 287 13.92 21.35 -21.93
N THR A 288 13.45 20.71 -23.01
CA THR A 288 13.02 21.40 -24.25
C THR A 288 11.52 21.35 -24.49
N TYR A 289 10.77 20.55 -23.68
CA TYR A 289 9.32 20.32 -23.82
C TYR A 289 8.91 19.66 -25.15
N ALA A 290 9.87 19.21 -25.95
CA ALA A 290 9.62 18.59 -27.24
C ALA A 290 9.10 17.14 -27.04
N CYS A 291 8.08 16.75 -27.82
CA CYS A 291 7.65 15.38 -27.94
C CYS A 291 8.67 14.59 -28.74
N VAL A 292 9.33 13.61 -28.09
CA VAL A 292 10.37 12.79 -28.73
C VAL A 292 9.87 11.43 -29.22
N ALA A 293 8.75 10.95 -28.67
CA ALA A 293 8.14 9.70 -29.13
C ALA A 293 6.63 9.65 -28.84
N LYS A 294 5.92 8.94 -29.71
CA LYS A 294 4.56 8.44 -29.47
C LYS A 294 4.63 6.93 -29.36
N LEU A 295 4.31 6.41 -28.19
CA LEU A 295 4.33 5.00 -27.89
C LEU A 295 2.94 4.41 -28.18
N VAL A 296 2.85 3.63 -29.22
CA VAL A 296 1.60 3.01 -29.71
C VAL A 296 1.61 1.55 -29.38
N GLY A 297 0.46 1.01 -28.97
CA GLY A 297 0.34 -0.42 -28.68
C GLY A 297 -0.93 -0.75 -27.91
N HIS A 298 -1.32 0.11 -26.94
CA HIS A 298 -2.57 -0.11 -26.23
C HIS A 298 -3.78 0.05 -27.17
N ALA A 299 -4.76 -0.85 -26.99
CA ALA A 299 -6.03 -0.84 -27.71
C ALA A 299 -7.14 -0.08 -26.96
N GLY A 300 -6.85 0.45 -25.78
CA GLY A 300 -7.78 1.23 -24.95
C GLY A 300 -7.06 2.34 -24.17
N PRO A 301 -7.83 3.22 -23.50
CA PRO A 301 -7.32 4.34 -22.73
C PRO A 301 -6.22 3.96 -21.74
N VAL A 302 -5.13 4.73 -21.73
CA VAL A 302 -4.06 4.57 -20.74
C VAL A 302 -4.46 5.28 -19.46
N ARG A 303 -4.62 4.51 -18.39
CA ARG A 303 -5.17 4.99 -17.12
C ARG A 303 -4.12 5.37 -16.09
N THR A 304 -2.99 4.66 -16.08
CA THR A 304 -1.97 4.76 -15.03
C THR A 304 -0.58 4.51 -15.59
N LEU A 305 0.40 5.15 -15.01
CA LEU A 305 1.83 5.00 -15.33
C LEU A 305 2.62 4.83 -14.05
N VAL A 306 3.66 4.01 -14.09
CA VAL A 306 4.66 3.93 -13.02
C VAL A 306 6.05 3.75 -13.62
N CYS A 307 7.03 4.37 -12.99
CA CYS A 307 8.44 4.19 -13.34
C CYS A 307 9.11 3.21 -12.36
N SER A 308 9.86 2.26 -12.88
CA SER A 308 10.68 1.34 -12.11
C SER A 308 12.01 1.12 -12.82
N GLY A 309 13.10 1.52 -12.17
CA GLY A 309 14.44 1.44 -12.78
C GLY A 309 14.54 2.19 -14.10
N SER A 310 14.95 1.50 -15.17
CA SER A 310 15.04 2.02 -16.53
C SER A 310 13.74 1.92 -17.33
N ARG A 311 12.68 1.37 -16.75
CA ARG A 311 11.43 1.09 -17.45
C ARG A 311 10.27 1.92 -16.92
N VAL A 312 9.35 2.21 -17.82
CA VAL A 312 8.04 2.77 -17.51
C VAL A 312 6.98 1.73 -17.86
N PHE A 313 6.03 1.54 -16.96
CA PHE A 313 4.90 0.63 -17.15
C PHE A 313 3.62 1.44 -17.29
N SER A 314 2.81 1.08 -18.27
CA SER A 314 1.50 1.69 -18.53
C SER A 314 0.39 0.67 -18.35
N GLY A 315 -0.64 1.03 -17.58
CA GLY A 315 -1.84 0.22 -17.40
C GLY A 315 -3.04 0.83 -18.13
N SER A 316 -3.82 -0.02 -18.79
CA SER A 316 -4.87 0.41 -19.70
C SER A 316 -6.21 -0.29 -19.47
N TYR A 317 -7.25 0.33 -20.02
CA TYR A 317 -8.58 -0.26 -20.12
C TYR A 317 -8.63 -1.47 -21.07
N ASP A 318 -7.60 -1.65 -21.91
CA ASP A 318 -7.45 -2.85 -22.76
C ASP A 318 -7.06 -4.11 -21.95
N LYS A 319 -7.01 -3.99 -20.60
CA LYS A 319 -6.72 -5.09 -19.66
C LYS A 319 -5.24 -5.49 -19.61
N THR A 320 -4.37 -4.77 -20.30
CA THR A 320 -2.93 -5.07 -20.34
C THR A 320 -2.11 -4.03 -19.57
N VAL A 321 -0.92 -4.48 -19.17
CA VAL A 321 0.16 -3.59 -18.77
C VAL A 321 1.25 -3.66 -19.82
N ARG A 322 1.80 -2.54 -20.28
CA ARG A 322 2.93 -2.51 -21.20
C ARG A 322 4.17 -1.96 -20.53
N ALA A 323 5.29 -2.59 -20.82
CA ALA A 323 6.61 -2.17 -20.36
C ALA A 323 7.37 -1.47 -21.50
N TRP A 324 7.88 -0.28 -21.20
CA TRP A 324 8.61 0.58 -22.13
C TRP A 324 10.01 0.84 -21.58
N GLU A 325 11.03 0.58 -22.38
CA GLU A 325 12.41 0.91 -22.01
C GLU A 325 12.68 2.40 -22.21
N SER A 326 13.06 3.14 -21.15
CA SER A 326 13.22 4.59 -21.19
C SER A 326 14.38 5.07 -22.06
N GLY A 327 15.40 4.22 -22.26
CA GLY A 327 16.56 4.55 -23.09
C GLY A 327 16.30 4.39 -24.60
N THR A 328 15.53 3.38 -25.00
CA THR A 328 15.24 3.07 -26.42
C THR A 328 13.84 3.51 -26.84
N LEU A 329 12.96 3.80 -25.90
CA LEU A 329 11.55 4.14 -26.10
C LEU A 329 10.76 3.04 -26.84
N GLN A 330 11.23 1.78 -26.75
CA GLN A 330 10.57 0.63 -27.34
C GLN A 330 9.70 -0.11 -26.31
N CYS A 331 8.61 -0.69 -26.80
CA CYS A 331 7.83 -1.65 -26.01
C CYS A 331 8.62 -2.95 -25.88
N VAL A 332 9.00 -3.30 -24.65
CA VAL A 332 9.76 -4.54 -24.39
C VAL A 332 8.86 -5.72 -24.05
N ALA A 333 7.65 -5.45 -23.53
CA ALA A 333 6.69 -6.50 -23.22
C ALA A 333 5.24 -5.98 -23.15
N SER A 334 4.29 -6.86 -23.50
CA SER A 334 2.87 -6.74 -23.17
C SER A 334 2.56 -7.78 -22.10
N LEU A 335 2.17 -7.32 -20.91
CA LEU A 335 1.88 -8.15 -19.75
C LEU A 335 0.37 -8.42 -19.75
N GLU A 336 0.00 -9.61 -20.14
CA GLU A 336 -1.39 -10.03 -20.31
C GLU A 336 -1.84 -10.94 -19.16
N GLY A 337 -3.16 -11.03 -18.96
CA GLY A 337 -3.75 -11.93 -17.98
C GLY A 337 -4.92 -11.33 -17.20
N HIS A 338 -4.97 -10.02 -16.98
CA HIS A 338 -6.16 -9.41 -16.41
C HIS A 338 -7.38 -9.59 -17.32
N SER A 339 -8.53 -9.89 -16.71
CA SER A 339 -9.82 -9.98 -17.45
C SER A 339 -10.62 -8.68 -17.40
N GLY A 340 -10.19 -7.71 -16.56
CA GLY A 340 -10.76 -6.37 -16.40
C GLY A 340 -9.74 -5.26 -16.68
N ALA A 341 -10.21 -4.01 -16.74
CA ALA A 341 -9.35 -2.85 -16.98
C ALA A 341 -8.32 -2.66 -15.86
N VAL A 342 -7.07 -2.33 -16.21
CA VAL A 342 -6.03 -2.00 -15.23
C VAL A 342 -6.22 -0.58 -14.74
N ARG A 343 -6.51 -0.42 -13.45
CA ARG A 343 -6.83 0.86 -12.80
C ARG A 343 -5.68 1.50 -12.08
N ALA A 344 -4.81 0.70 -11.48
CA ALA A 344 -3.70 1.17 -10.67
C ALA A 344 -2.43 0.38 -10.97
N LEU A 345 -1.30 1.06 -10.89
CA LEU A 345 0.03 0.48 -10.92
C LEU A 345 0.83 0.98 -9.71
N ALA A 346 1.64 0.12 -9.16
CA ALA A 346 2.65 0.46 -8.17
C ALA A 346 3.94 -0.31 -8.47
N ALA A 347 5.09 0.18 -8.02
CA ALA A 347 6.36 -0.50 -8.21
C ALA A 347 7.22 -0.42 -6.95
N GLY A 348 7.88 -1.52 -6.61
CA GLY A 348 8.77 -1.60 -5.45
C GLY A 348 9.46 -2.96 -5.37
N SER A 349 10.62 -3.02 -4.72
CA SER A 349 11.37 -4.27 -4.48
C SER A 349 11.61 -5.12 -5.73
N GLY A 350 11.88 -4.49 -6.89
CA GLY A 350 12.10 -5.20 -8.16
C GLY A 350 10.85 -5.80 -8.78
N MET A 351 9.68 -5.41 -8.31
CA MET A 351 8.38 -5.88 -8.80
C MET A 351 7.50 -4.71 -9.25
N VAL A 352 6.57 -5.03 -10.14
CA VAL A 352 5.49 -4.14 -10.55
C VAL A 352 4.16 -4.81 -10.19
N PHE A 353 3.23 -4.02 -9.70
CA PHE A 353 1.92 -4.48 -9.24
C PHE A 353 0.84 -3.79 -10.07
N SER A 354 -0.14 -4.56 -10.54
CA SER A 354 -1.29 -4.02 -11.27
C SER A 354 -2.59 -4.42 -10.59
N GLY A 355 -3.44 -3.43 -10.29
CA GLY A 355 -4.78 -3.61 -9.75
C GLY A 355 -5.82 -3.39 -10.84
N SER A 356 -6.83 -4.23 -10.88
CA SER A 356 -7.78 -4.31 -11.99
C SER A 356 -9.24 -4.38 -11.55
N ASP A 357 -10.12 -4.08 -12.52
CA ASP A 357 -11.57 -4.27 -12.40
C ASP A 357 -11.97 -5.75 -12.29
N ASP A 358 -11.03 -6.69 -12.48
CA ASP A 358 -11.26 -8.12 -12.26
C ASP A 358 -11.11 -8.56 -10.80
N ALA A 359 -11.04 -7.59 -9.87
CA ALA A 359 -10.87 -7.80 -8.45
C ALA A 359 -9.53 -8.43 -8.04
N THR A 360 -8.57 -8.54 -8.94
CA THR A 360 -7.24 -9.12 -8.64
C THR A 360 -6.14 -8.08 -8.67
N VAL A 361 -5.04 -8.40 -7.98
CA VAL A 361 -3.76 -7.73 -8.16
C VAL A 361 -2.79 -8.73 -8.78
N ARG A 362 -2.12 -8.35 -9.87
CA ARG A 362 -1.04 -9.16 -10.45
C ARG A 362 0.31 -8.58 -10.10
N VAL A 363 1.23 -9.49 -9.83
CA VAL A 363 2.62 -9.20 -9.50
C VAL A 363 3.49 -9.61 -10.66
N TRP A 364 4.28 -8.68 -11.15
CA TRP A 364 5.14 -8.85 -12.30
C TRP A 364 6.59 -8.63 -11.90
N ASP A 365 7.48 -9.48 -12.37
CA ASP A 365 8.91 -9.24 -12.24
C ASP A 365 9.33 -8.09 -13.15
N HIS A 366 10.07 -7.14 -12.59
CA HIS A 366 10.48 -5.92 -13.30
C HIS A 366 11.36 -6.20 -14.52
N ASP A 367 12.31 -7.18 -14.42
CA ASP A 367 13.29 -7.42 -15.45
C ASP A 367 12.78 -8.38 -16.53
N SER A 368 12.20 -9.49 -16.12
CA SER A 368 11.68 -10.50 -17.08
C SER A 368 10.28 -10.16 -17.62
N CYS A 369 9.57 -9.23 -16.98
CA CYS A 369 8.17 -8.90 -17.28
C CYS A 369 7.22 -10.10 -17.22
N THR A 370 7.57 -11.14 -16.46
CA THR A 370 6.73 -12.33 -16.25
C THR A 370 5.82 -12.15 -15.05
N CYS A 371 4.63 -12.76 -15.10
CA CYS A 371 3.72 -12.79 -13.97
C CYS A 371 4.23 -13.74 -12.89
N LEU A 372 4.62 -13.21 -11.75
CA LEU A 372 5.07 -13.97 -10.59
C LEU A 372 3.89 -14.58 -9.82
N ARG A 373 2.81 -13.82 -9.67
CA ARG A 373 1.64 -14.24 -8.92
C ARG A 373 0.40 -13.40 -9.24
N THR A 374 -0.76 -14.03 -9.15
CA THR A 374 -2.06 -13.35 -9.04
C THR A 374 -2.48 -13.39 -7.57
N LEU A 375 -2.78 -12.21 -7.00
CA LEU A 375 -3.26 -12.06 -5.64
C LEU A 375 -4.77 -11.92 -5.70
N GLU A 376 -5.46 -12.91 -5.18
CA GLU A 376 -6.91 -13.01 -5.15
C GLU A 376 -7.45 -12.73 -3.75
N GLY A 377 -8.72 -12.32 -3.68
CA GLY A 377 -9.38 -12.12 -2.41
C GLY A 377 -10.30 -10.90 -2.36
N HIS A 378 -10.01 -9.81 -3.08
CA HIS A 378 -10.98 -8.74 -3.24
C HIS A 378 -12.23 -9.24 -3.98
N GLU A 379 -13.38 -8.70 -3.59
CA GLU A 379 -14.69 -9.07 -4.14
C GLU A 379 -15.17 -8.09 -5.22
N ASP A 380 -14.47 -6.96 -5.36
CA ASP A 380 -14.78 -5.93 -6.35
C ASP A 380 -13.49 -5.23 -6.83
N ASN A 381 -13.61 -4.33 -7.77
CA ASN A 381 -12.55 -3.61 -8.48
C ASN A 381 -11.44 -3.12 -7.55
N VAL A 382 -10.18 -3.48 -7.87
CA VAL A 382 -9.00 -2.92 -7.20
C VAL A 382 -8.69 -1.55 -7.79
N ARG A 383 -8.92 -0.50 -6.99
CA ARG A 383 -8.91 0.89 -7.43
C ARG A 383 -7.58 1.60 -7.23
N VAL A 384 -6.87 1.24 -6.18
CA VAL A 384 -5.65 1.92 -5.73
C VAL A 384 -4.65 0.92 -5.18
N LEU A 385 -3.38 1.18 -5.44
CA LEU A 385 -2.25 0.43 -4.90
C LEU A 385 -1.27 1.40 -4.23
N ALA A 386 -0.69 0.96 -3.12
CA ALA A 386 0.44 1.62 -2.48
C ALA A 386 1.46 0.56 -2.06
N VAL A 387 2.73 0.93 -1.98
CA VAL A 387 3.79 -0.01 -1.64
C VAL A 387 4.78 0.66 -0.68
N ASP A 388 5.22 -0.08 0.33
CA ASP A 388 6.38 0.26 1.17
C ASP A 388 7.52 -0.75 0.94
N ASP A 389 8.53 -0.76 1.81
CA ASP A 389 9.67 -1.67 1.68
C ASP A 389 9.32 -3.15 1.96
N ARG A 390 8.19 -3.43 2.61
CA ARG A 390 7.78 -4.77 3.08
C ARG A 390 6.41 -5.21 2.59
N HIS A 391 5.53 -4.25 2.29
CA HIS A 391 4.12 -4.52 2.04
C HIS A 391 3.64 -3.87 0.75
N LEU A 392 2.71 -4.55 0.10
CA LEU A 392 1.81 -3.98 -0.88
C LEU A 392 0.45 -3.78 -0.21
N PHE A 393 -0.18 -2.66 -0.52
CA PHE A 393 -1.53 -2.33 -0.08
C PHE A 393 -2.42 -2.20 -1.31
N SER A 394 -3.59 -2.83 -1.28
CA SER A 394 -4.58 -2.73 -2.36
C SER A 394 -5.92 -2.31 -1.81
N GLY A 395 -6.46 -1.20 -2.30
CA GLY A 395 -7.78 -0.68 -1.93
C GLY A 395 -8.80 -0.94 -3.02
N SER A 396 -10.02 -1.31 -2.61
CA SER A 396 -11.05 -1.81 -3.50
C SER A 396 -12.42 -1.17 -3.27
N TRP A 397 -13.28 -1.36 -4.26
CA TRP A 397 -14.70 -1.04 -4.17
C TRP A 397 -15.45 -1.98 -3.23
N ASP A 398 -14.86 -3.11 -2.84
CA ASP A 398 -15.40 -4.00 -1.79
C ASP A 398 -15.35 -3.37 -0.37
N LYS A 399 -15.01 -2.07 -0.27
CA LYS A 399 -14.94 -1.27 0.97
C LYS A 399 -13.79 -1.65 1.89
N THR A 400 -12.91 -2.56 1.45
CA THR A 400 -11.75 -3.02 2.20
C THR A 400 -10.46 -2.57 1.52
N PHE A 401 -9.37 -2.59 2.28
CA PHE A 401 -8.07 -2.68 1.67
C PHE A 401 -7.27 -3.82 2.29
N ARG A 402 -6.40 -4.43 1.49
CA ARG A 402 -5.63 -5.60 1.87
C ARG A 402 -4.15 -5.26 1.98
N VAL A 403 -3.50 -5.94 2.92
CA VAL A 403 -2.06 -5.86 3.15
C VAL A 403 -1.44 -7.18 2.70
N TRP A 404 -0.48 -7.10 1.79
CA TRP A 404 0.21 -8.25 1.22
C TRP A 404 1.70 -8.17 1.57
N CYS A 405 2.28 -9.28 1.97
CA CYS A 405 3.71 -9.37 2.23
C CYS A 405 4.49 -9.45 0.92
N LEU A 406 5.45 -8.54 0.67
CA LEU A 406 6.24 -8.54 -0.56
C LEU A 406 7.15 -9.77 -0.70
N SER A 407 7.64 -10.35 0.41
CA SER A 407 8.54 -11.50 0.34
C SER A 407 7.83 -12.84 0.09
N THR A 408 6.56 -12.97 0.50
CA THR A 408 5.78 -14.22 0.37
C THR A 408 4.64 -14.11 -0.61
N LEU A 409 4.26 -12.89 -1.00
CA LEU A 409 3.12 -12.58 -1.84
C LEU A 409 1.82 -13.19 -1.30
N THR A 410 1.63 -13.15 0.03
CA THR A 410 0.44 -13.64 0.73
C THR A 410 -0.29 -12.49 1.42
N CYS A 411 -1.60 -12.60 1.54
CA CYS A 411 -2.40 -11.64 2.29
C CYS A 411 -2.11 -11.77 3.78
N LEU A 412 -1.65 -10.69 4.39
CA LEU A 412 -1.40 -10.60 5.83
C LEU A 412 -2.67 -10.18 6.59
N ARG A 413 -3.42 -9.24 6.01
CA ARG A 413 -4.60 -8.62 6.63
C ARG A 413 -5.61 -8.19 5.59
N VAL A 414 -6.86 -8.26 6.00
CA VAL A 414 -7.96 -7.52 5.39
C VAL A 414 -8.33 -6.43 6.38
N LEU A 415 -8.24 -5.19 5.98
CA LEU A 415 -8.54 -4.04 6.82
C LEU A 415 -9.90 -3.49 6.43
N GLU A 416 -10.82 -3.66 7.36
CA GLU A 416 -12.21 -3.27 7.26
C GLU A 416 -12.46 -1.98 8.05
N GLY A 417 -13.61 -1.35 7.82
CA GLY A 417 -14.06 -0.21 8.60
C GLY A 417 -14.67 0.88 7.75
N HIS A 418 -14.23 1.08 6.51
CA HIS A 418 -14.92 1.96 5.59
C HIS A 418 -16.30 1.39 5.24
N SER A 419 -17.30 2.27 5.16
CA SER A 419 -18.66 1.87 4.75
C SER A 419 -18.85 1.89 3.24
N GLU A 420 -17.90 2.50 2.50
CA GLU A 420 -17.92 2.62 1.05
C GLU A 420 -16.52 2.39 0.45
N ALA A 421 -16.42 2.39 -0.90
CA ALA A 421 -15.21 2.10 -1.68
C ALA A 421 -13.97 2.86 -1.20
N VAL A 422 -12.82 2.18 -1.13
CA VAL A 422 -11.51 2.78 -0.86
C VAL A 422 -10.92 3.32 -2.15
N LEU A 423 -10.75 4.64 -2.23
CA LEU A 423 -10.33 5.34 -3.44
C LEU A 423 -8.86 5.77 -3.44
N ALA A 424 -8.29 5.97 -2.27
CA ALA A 424 -6.93 6.47 -2.11
C ALA A 424 -6.20 5.75 -0.98
N LEU A 425 -4.91 5.52 -1.15
CA LEU A 425 -3.99 4.99 -0.15
C LEU A 425 -2.69 5.79 -0.17
N ALA A 426 -2.14 6.09 1.00
CA ALA A 426 -0.85 6.73 1.14
C ALA A 426 -0.08 6.14 2.33
N VAL A 427 1.20 5.84 2.14
CA VAL A 427 2.09 5.47 3.25
C VAL A 427 2.68 6.75 3.83
N CYS A 428 2.57 6.93 5.13
CA CYS A 428 3.04 8.11 5.84
C CYS A 428 4.12 7.71 6.85
N ASN A 429 5.31 8.31 6.71
CA ASN A 429 6.47 8.17 7.63
C ASN A 429 6.82 6.73 8.02
N ASN A 430 6.59 5.74 7.17
CA ASN A 430 6.76 4.32 7.50
C ASN A 430 6.06 3.90 8.82
N ARG A 431 5.10 4.69 9.30
CA ARG A 431 4.33 4.45 10.52
C ARG A 431 2.87 4.13 10.25
N TYR A 432 2.28 4.80 9.26
CA TYR A 432 0.88 4.64 8.92
C TYR A 432 0.68 4.31 7.44
N ILE A 433 -0.31 3.46 7.19
CA ILE A 433 -1.03 3.45 5.92
C ILE A 433 -2.33 4.21 6.12
N VAL A 434 -2.57 5.18 5.27
CA VAL A 434 -3.73 6.08 5.34
C VAL A 434 -4.63 5.78 4.16
N SER A 435 -5.93 5.65 4.41
CA SER A 435 -6.93 5.39 3.38
C SER A 435 -7.95 6.52 3.30
N GLY A 436 -8.35 6.86 2.08
CA GLY A 436 -9.45 7.76 1.77
C GLY A 436 -10.56 7.01 1.02
N SER A 437 -11.80 7.32 1.34
CA SER A 437 -12.94 6.55 0.87
C SER A 437 -14.09 7.42 0.35
N TYR A 438 -14.99 6.76 -0.38
CA TYR A 438 -16.30 7.31 -0.75
C TYR A 438 -17.18 7.63 0.48
N ASP A 439 -16.88 7.03 1.65
CA ASP A 439 -17.57 7.32 2.91
C ASP A 439 -17.16 8.66 3.54
N THR A 440 -16.49 9.51 2.80
CA THR A 440 -16.00 10.85 3.19
C THR A 440 -14.90 10.85 4.25
N THR A 441 -14.52 9.69 4.79
CA THR A 441 -13.55 9.60 5.88
C THR A 441 -12.13 9.31 5.41
N VAL A 442 -11.17 9.76 6.22
CA VAL A 442 -9.75 9.40 6.13
C VAL A 442 -9.40 8.55 7.35
N ARG A 443 -8.80 7.37 7.15
CA ARG A 443 -8.46 6.47 8.25
C ARG A 443 -6.97 6.19 8.28
N PHE A 444 -6.41 6.18 9.50
CA PHE A 444 -4.99 5.94 9.75
C PHE A 444 -4.83 4.59 10.43
N PHE A 445 -4.13 3.69 9.77
CA PHE A 445 -3.82 2.36 10.27
C PHE A 445 -2.32 2.26 10.55
N SER A 446 -1.96 1.82 11.74
CA SER A 446 -0.57 1.59 12.13
C SER A 446 0.05 0.50 11.27
N LEU A 447 1.24 0.73 10.70
CA LEU A 447 2.00 -0.29 9.95
C LEU A 447 2.58 -1.39 10.86
N GLU A 448 2.62 -1.15 12.17
CA GLU A 448 3.09 -2.14 13.14
C GLU A 448 1.99 -3.11 13.54
N THR A 449 0.79 -2.59 13.84
CA THR A 449 -0.32 -3.38 14.39
C THR A 449 -1.43 -3.65 13.38
N PHE A 450 -1.49 -2.88 12.30
CA PHE A 450 -2.57 -2.81 11.33
C PHE A 450 -3.93 -2.43 11.94
N ASN A 451 -3.94 -1.84 13.13
CA ASN A 451 -5.14 -1.32 13.76
C ASN A 451 -5.43 0.10 13.28
N CYS A 452 -6.73 0.41 13.12
CA CYS A 452 -7.16 1.78 12.90
C CYS A 452 -6.97 2.59 14.18
N GLU A 453 -6.04 3.53 14.16
CA GLU A 453 -5.74 4.38 15.32
C GLU A 453 -6.48 5.72 15.26
N LYS A 454 -6.79 6.22 14.06
CA LYS A 454 -7.43 7.52 13.88
C LYS A 454 -8.44 7.47 12.74
N ILE A 455 -9.54 8.20 12.90
CA ILE A 455 -10.55 8.45 11.88
C ILE A 455 -10.67 9.96 11.74
N GLY A 456 -10.43 10.48 10.55
CA GLY A 456 -10.63 11.87 10.19
C GLY A 456 -11.98 12.05 9.53
N GLU A 457 -12.75 12.97 10.02
CA GLU A 457 -14.06 13.38 9.48
C GLU A 457 -14.00 14.89 9.21
N GLY A 458 -14.69 15.36 8.17
CA GLY A 458 -14.70 16.78 7.83
C GLY A 458 -14.92 17.06 6.35
N HIS A 459 -14.63 16.11 5.46
CA HIS A 459 -15.05 16.23 4.07
C HIS A 459 -16.56 15.96 3.93
N GLU A 460 -17.19 16.69 3.02
CA GLU A 460 -18.64 16.55 2.72
C GLU A 460 -18.92 15.54 1.60
N ASP A 461 -17.87 15.15 0.83
CA ASP A 461 -17.97 14.17 -0.26
C ASP A 461 -16.72 13.28 -0.27
N ALA A 462 -16.68 12.33 -1.19
CA ALA A 462 -15.68 11.27 -1.30
C ALA A 462 -14.23 11.78 -1.28
N VAL A 463 -13.39 11.15 -0.48
CA VAL A 463 -11.94 11.39 -0.46
C VAL A 463 -11.29 10.67 -1.64
N ARG A 464 -10.87 11.46 -2.65
CA ARG A 464 -10.42 10.96 -3.95
C ARG A 464 -8.93 10.70 -4.04
N VAL A 465 -8.13 11.50 -3.38
CA VAL A 465 -6.66 11.49 -3.47
C VAL A 465 -6.04 11.81 -2.12
N LEU A 466 -4.90 11.19 -1.85
CA LEU A 466 -4.07 11.43 -0.67
C LEU A 466 -2.66 11.77 -1.10
N ALA A 467 -2.03 12.70 -0.41
CA ALA A 467 -0.61 13.00 -0.51
C ALA A 467 -0.02 13.10 0.90
N SER A 468 1.24 12.69 1.07
CA SER A 468 1.93 12.78 2.36
C SER A 468 3.24 13.55 2.21
N SER A 469 3.54 14.38 3.20
CA SER A 469 4.82 15.06 3.30
C SER A 469 5.84 14.25 4.12
N ASP A 470 7.11 14.60 4.00
CA ASP A 470 8.22 13.92 4.70
C ASP A 470 8.16 14.11 6.22
N ASP A 471 7.53 15.17 6.70
CA ASP A 471 7.30 15.49 8.12
C ASP A 471 6.05 14.82 8.72
N GLY A 472 5.36 13.99 7.92
CA GLY A 472 4.26 13.15 8.41
C GLY A 472 2.90 13.80 8.40
N VAL A 473 2.75 14.89 7.67
CA VAL A 473 1.43 15.47 7.41
C VAL A 473 0.82 14.77 6.19
N VAL A 474 -0.44 14.41 6.29
CA VAL A 474 -1.23 13.84 5.20
C VAL A 474 -2.24 14.88 4.73
N TYR A 475 -2.34 15.01 3.43
CA TYR A 475 -3.30 15.87 2.74
C TYR A 475 -4.30 14.99 2.00
N SER A 476 -5.58 15.29 2.12
CA SER A 476 -6.65 14.61 1.39
C SER A 476 -7.38 15.60 0.47
N GLY A 477 -7.60 15.20 -0.77
CA GLY A 477 -8.42 15.96 -1.72
C GLY A 477 -9.71 15.23 -1.99
N SER A 478 -10.80 15.97 -1.96
CA SER A 478 -12.16 15.44 -2.03
C SER A 478 -12.92 15.88 -3.29
N TYR A 479 -14.04 15.23 -3.51
CA TYR A 479 -15.05 15.62 -4.50
C TYR A 479 -15.75 16.92 -4.11
N ASP A 480 -15.72 17.30 -2.84
CA ASP A 480 -16.25 18.58 -2.34
C ASP A 480 -15.37 19.80 -2.71
N GLY A 481 -14.21 19.59 -3.39
CA GLY A 481 -13.27 20.65 -3.76
C GLY A 481 -12.34 21.08 -2.62
N SER A 482 -12.49 20.55 -1.42
CA SER A 482 -11.65 20.91 -0.27
C SER A 482 -10.41 20.03 -0.13
N VAL A 483 -9.40 20.56 0.54
CA VAL A 483 -8.22 19.81 0.98
C VAL A 483 -8.23 19.69 2.50
N GLY A 484 -8.26 18.47 3.02
CA GLY A 484 -8.11 18.18 4.44
C GLY A 484 -6.62 18.07 4.82
N VAL A 485 -6.24 18.60 5.97
CA VAL A 485 -4.87 18.54 6.52
C VAL A 485 -4.88 17.74 7.81
N TRP A 486 -4.11 16.64 7.83
CA TRP A 486 -4.11 15.66 8.90
C TRP A 486 -2.72 15.48 9.47
N GLN A 487 -2.55 15.64 10.77
CA GLN A 487 -1.28 15.31 11.42
C GLN A 487 -1.26 13.82 11.77
N GLY A 488 -0.33 13.10 11.18
CA GLY A 488 0.01 11.74 11.58
C GLY A 488 0.72 11.75 12.92
N GLY A 489 0.08 11.93 14.05
CA GLY A 489 0.59 12.08 15.42
C GLY A 489 2.10 11.91 15.67
N GLN A 490 2.65 12.78 16.50
CA GLN A 490 4.01 12.66 17.06
C GLN A 490 4.14 11.39 17.91
#